data_a4ad47891a3e96b41072681068e9ac23
#
_entry.id   a4ad47891a3e96b41072681068e9ac23
#
_cell.length_a   1.000
_cell.length_b   1.000
_cell.length_c   1.000
_cell.angle_alpha   90.00
_cell.angle_beta   90.00
_cell.angle_gamma   90.00
#
_symmetry.space_group_name_H-M   'P 1'
#
loop_
_entity.id
_entity.type
_entity.pdbx_description
1 polymer ?
#
loop_
_entity_poly.entity_id
_entity_poly.type
_entity_poly.pdbx_seq_one_letter_code
_entity_poly.pdbx_strand_id
1 'polypeptide(L)'
;MGNSISIFFLIEAVGTIAFASSGAMVAIRQNLDLLGIIVLGVTTAVGGGMMRDILLGIVPPSLFTNPVYTIMAFVTVLILFTVIRMNQHFLEGDCIITYEKLMNIFDAIGLAAFTVTGIDTAVMAGYGNYHFLSVFLGVLTGVGGGLLRDIMARQTPYILKKHVYACASIAGGICYSFLLSSPVNNDIAMITSAALVIAIRLLATHYCWNLPRALKQS
;
A
#
# COMPACT_ATOMS: atom_id res chain seq x y z
N MET A 1 32.44 -5.47 4.07
CA MET A 1 31.01 -5.37 4.44
C MET A 1 30.25 -5.39 3.13
N GLY A 2 29.74 -6.55 2.72
CA GLY A 2 28.95 -6.67 1.51
C GLY A 2 27.60 -5.97 1.76
N ASN A 3 27.21 -5.04 0.88
CA ASN A 3 25.89 -4.44 0.85
C ASN A 3 24.86 -5.52 0.44
N SER A 4 24.49 -6.40 1.37
CA SER A 4 23.29 -7.20 1.19
C SER A 4 22.12 -6.25 1.30
N ILE A 5 21.43 -6.02 0.20
CA ILE A 5 20.19 -5.24 0.19
C ILE A 5 19.22 -5.94 1.16
N SER A 6 18.79 -5.25 2.20
CA SER A 6 17.86 -5.79 3.18
C SER A 6 16.53 -6.13 2.51
N ILE A 7 15.92 -7.27 2.86
CA ILE A 7 14.58 -7.67 2.40
C ILE A 7 13.54 -6.59 2.77
N PHE A 8 13.68 -5.98 3.94
CA PHE A 8 12.88 -4.82 4.34
C PHE A 8 12.92 -3.70 3.29
N PHE A 9 14.13 -3.29 2.85
CA PHE A 9 14.28 -2.25 1.82
C PHE A 9 13.62 -2.65 0.50
N LEU A 10 13.77 -3.90 0.07
CA LEU A 10 13.15 -4.39 -1.17
C LEU A 10 11.63 -4.37 -1.10
N ILE A 11 11.05 -4.85 -0.01
CA ILE A 11 9.59 -4.86 0.18
C ILE A 11 9.06 -3.42 0.22
N GLU A 12 9.73 -2.53 0.93
CA GLU A 12 9.33 -1.12 1.03
C GLU A 12 9.46 -0.39 -0.31
N ALA A 13 10.51 -0.68 -1.09
CA ALA A 13 10.70 -0.16 -2.45
C ALA A 13 9.59 -0.64 -3.40
N VAL A 14 9.29 -1.94 -3.39
CA VAL A 14 8.19 -2.52 -4.21
C VAL A 14 6.85 -1.92 -3.80
N GLY A 15 6.58 -1.78 -2.51
CA GLY A 15 5.37 -1.13 -1.99
C GLY A 15 5.24 0.33 -2.44
N THR A 16 6.35 1.07 -2.38
CA THR A 16 6.43 2.47 -2.81
C THR A 16 6.12 2.62 -4.29
N ILE A 17 6.75 1.82 -5.16
CA ILE A 17 6.49 1.82 -6.60
C ILE A 17 5.03 1.45 -6.89
N ALA A 18 4.52 0.44 -6.22
CA ALA A 18 3.14 -0.03 -6.39
C ALA A 18 2.12 1.06 -5.99
N PHE A 19 2.27 1.66 -4.81
CA PHE A 19 1.36 2.71 -4.36
C PHE A 19 1.50 4.00 -5.15
N ALA A 20 2.71 4.40 -5.53
CA ALA A 20 2.93 5.54 -6.42
C ALA A 20 2.22 5.34 -7.77
N SER A 21 2.32 4.13 -8.33
CA SER A 21 1.62 3.76 -9.57
C SER A 21 0.11 3.80 -9.39
N SER A 22 -0.42 3.19 -8.34
CA SER A 22 -1.85 3.19 -8.03
C SER A 22 -2.40 4.62 -7.87
N GLY A 23 -1.66 5.48 -7.14
CA GLY A 23 -2.04 6.89 -6.94
C GLY A 23 -2.02 7.69 -8.24
N ALA A 24 -0.97 7.54 -9.05
CA ALA A 24 -0.85 8.19 -10.34
C ALA A 24 -1.97 7.74 -11.31
N MET A 25 -2.29 6.44 -11.33
CA MET A 25 -3.38 5.91 -12.15
C MET A 25 -4.73 6.52 -11.75
N VAL A 26 -5.03 6.63 -10.46
CA VAL A 26 -6.26 7.30 -9.99
C VAL A 26 -6.29 8.76 -10.42
N ALA A 27 -5.18 9.50 -10.27
CA ALA A 27 -5.06 10.90 -10.64
C ALA A 27 -5.28 11.12 -12.16
N ILE A 28 -4.67 10.28 -13.00
CA ILE A 28 -4.82 10.33 -14.46
C ILE A 28 -6.29 10.08 -14.85
N ARG A 29 -6.95 9.11 -14.22
CA ARG A 29 -8.38 8.83 -14.46
C ARG A 29 -9.29 9.98 -14.06
N GLN A 30 -8.88 10.79 -13.07
CA GLN A 30 -9.59 12.01 -12.64
C GLN A 30 -9.24 13.23 -13.51
N ASN A 31 -8.46 13.06 -14.58
CA ASN A 31 -7.99 14.12 -15.47
C ASN A 31 -7.23 15.24 -14.70
N LEU A 32 -6.48 14.89 -13.65
CA LEU A 32 -5.64 15.85 -12.97
C LEU A 32 -4.44 16.23 -13.85
N ASP A 33 -3.92 17.43 -13.64
CA ASP A 33 -2.69 17.89 -14.29
C ASP A 33 -1.44 17.15 -13.74
N LEU A 34 -0.29 17.41 -14.34
CA LEU A 34 0.97 16.79 -13.92
C LEU A 34 1.26 16.97 -12.43
N LEU A 35 1.02 18.17 -11.90
CA LEU A 35 1.24 18.45 -10.49
C LEU A 35 0.28 17.61 -9.60
N GLY A 36 -1.00 17.57 -9.96
CA GLY A 36 -2.00 16.75 -9.28
C GLY A 36 -1.65 15.26 -9.29
N ILE A 37 -1.14 14.75 -10.44
CA ILE A 37 -0.70 13.35 -10.57
C ILE A 37 0.50 13.07 -9.65
N ILE A 38 1.49 13.98 -9.60
CA ILE A 38 2.66 13.87 -8.73
C ILE A 38 2.22 13.88 -7.26
N VAL A 39 1.43 14.87 -6.86
CA VAL A 39 0.97 15.01 -5.47
C VAL A 39 0.21 13.77 -5.03
N LEU A 40 -0.76 13.32 -5.83
CA LEU A 40 -1.58 12.15 -5.46
C LEU A 40 -0.75 10.87 -5.42
N GLY A 41 0.12 10.64 -6.40
CA GLY A 41 0.97 9.45 -6.45
C GLY A 41 1.97 9.38 -5.31
N VAL A 42 2.68 10.48 -5.04
CA VAL A 42 3.65 10.57 -3.93
C VAL A 42 2.94 10.43 -2.58
N THR A 43 1.83 11.17 -2.37
CA THR A 43 1.06 11.06 -1.12
C THR A 43 0.54 9.65 -0.88
N THR A 44 0.10 8.94 -1.93
CA THR A 44 -0.33 7.55 -1.81
C THR A 44 0.82 6.65 -1.34
N ALA A 45 2.02 6.86 -1.88
CA ALA A 45 3.18 6.02 -1.58
C ALA A 45 3.74 6.24 -0.17
N VAL A 46 3.80 7.50 0.31
CA VAL A 46 4.49 7.81 1.58
C VAL A 46 3.54 8.15 2.73
N GLY A 47 2.27 8.42 2.43
CA GLY A 47 1.31 8.93 3.40
C GLY A 47 1.00 7.96 4.53
N GLY A 48 0.91 6.66 4.24
CA GLY A 48 0.70 5.62 5.26
C GLY A 48 1.87 5.55 6.26
N GLY A 49 3.11 5.58 5.74
CA GLY A 49 4.32 5.63 6.56
C GLY A 49 4.41 6.90 7.42
N MET A 50 4.01 8.05 6.86
CA MET A 50 3.95 9.30 7.62
C MET A 50 2.96 9.23 8.79
N MET A 51 1.77 8.67 8.57
CA MET A 51 0.78 8.46 9.65
C MET A 51 1.34 7.56 10.76
N ARG A 52 2.00 6.45 10.39
CA ARG A 52 2.67 5.56 11.33
C ARG A 52 3.72 6.28 12.15
N ASP A 53 4.61 7.01 11.49
CA ASP A 53 5.73 7.71 12.13
C ASP A 53 5.24 8.74 13.15
N ILE A 54 4.19 9.49 12.81
CA ILE A 54 3.57 10.46 13.74
C ILE A 54 3.03 9.75 14.98
N LEU A 55 2.34 8.62 14.84
CA LEU A 55 1.80 7.85 15.97
C LEU A 55 2.90 7.20 16.82
N LEU A 56 4.02 6.81 16.20
CA LEU A 56 5.20 6.30 16.91
C LEU A 56 6.04 7.41 17.58
N GLY A 57 5.70 8.69 17.35
CA GLY A 57 6.49 9.81 17.84
C GLY A 57 7.84 10.00 17.12
N ILE A 58 7.98 9.44 15.93
CA ILE A 58 9.18 9.61 15.09
C ILE A 58 9.09 10.99 14.42
N VAL A 59 9.82 11.95 14.97
CA VAL A 59 9.82 13.35 14.51
C VAL A 59 11.25 13.79 14.21
N PRO A 60 11.52 14.28 12.98
CA PRO A 60 10.63 14.34 11.82
C PRO A 60 10.36 12.95 11.22
N PRO A 61 9.20 12.76 10.54
CA PRO A 61 8.88 11.50 9.88
C PRO A 61 9.96 11.02 8.89
N SER A 62 10.12 9.71 8.73
CA SER A 62 11.19 9.08 7.96
C SER A 62 11.27 9.56 6.51
N LEU A 63 10.14 9.95 5.91
CA LEU A 63 10.11 10.49 4.55
C LEU A 63 10.94 11.76 4.38
N PHE A 64 11.12 12.56 5.45
CA PHE A 64 11.92 13.79 5.42
C PHE A 64 13.39 13.56 5.76
N THR A 65 13.69 12.56 6.58
CA THR A 65 15.07 12.22 6.96
C THR A 65 15.75 11.30 5.96
N ASN A 66 14.99 10.43 5.31
CA ASN A 66 15.48 9.54 4.27
C ASN A 66 14.56 9.63 3.02
N PRO A 67 14.82 10.57 2.10
CA PRO A 67 13.92 10.84 0.97
C PRO A 67 13.98 9.79 -0.16
N VAL A 68 14.71 8.69 0.01
CA VAL A 68 14.89 7.67 -1.04
C VAL A 68 13.53 7.17 -1.57
N TYR A 69 12.62 6.81 -0.69
CA TYR A 69 11.30 6.33 -1.10
C TYR A 69 10.43 7.43 -1.73
N THR A 70 10.55 8.66 -1.25
CA THR A 70 9.87 9.82 -1.84
C THR A 70 10.37 10.09 -3.26
N ILE A 71 11.69 10.02 -3.47
CA ILE A 71 12.30 10.16 -4.80
C ILE A 71 11.87 9.01 -5.71
N MET A 72 11.87 7.76 -5.21
CA MET A 72 11.39 6.60 -5.96
C MET A 72 9.92 6.76 -6.38
N ALA A 73 9.06 7.21 -5.48
CA ALA A 73 7.67 7.49 -5.79
C ALA A 73 7.54 8.56 -6.88
N PHE A 74 8.27 9.66 -6.75
CA PHE A 74 8.27 10.76 -7.72
C PHE A 74 8.71 10.28 -9.12
N VAL A 75 9.83 9.56 -9.19
CA VAL A 75 10.34 9.00 -10.46
C VAL A 75 9.33 8.03 -11.07
N THR A 76 8.73 7.14 -10.26
CA THR A 76 7.70 6.19 -10.72
C THR A 76 6.51 6.93 -11.34
N VAL A 77 6.03 7.98 -10.69
CA VAL A 77 4.90 8.79 -11.19
C VAL A 77 5.25 9.44 -12.53
N LEU A 78 6.45 10.02 -12.67
CA LEU A 78 6.89 10.64 -13.93
C LEU A 78 7.00 9.63 -15.08
N ILE A 79 7.55 8.44 -14.79
CA ILE A 79 7.64 7.36 -15.79
C ILE A 79 6.23 6.97 -16.24
N LEU A 80 5.33 6.71 -15.29
CA LEU A 80 3.96 6.29 -15.60
C LEU A 80 3.20 7.35 -16.38
N PHE A 81 3.31 8.62 -15.98
CA PHE A 81 2.73 9.73 -16.72
C PHE A 81 3.22 9.78 -18.16
N THR A 82 4.53 9.65 -18.37
CA THR A 82 5.13 9.69 -19.71
C THR A 82 4.66 8.52 -20.56
N VAL A 83 4.63 7.30 -20.01
CA VAL A 83 4.18 6.09 -20.72
C VAL A 83 2.71 6.22 -21.14
N ILE A 84 1.83 6.67 -20.25
CA ILE A 84 0.40 6.82 -20.57
C ILE A 84 0.18 7.98 -21.56
N ARG A 85 0.92 9.08 -21.43
CA ARG A 85 0.84 10.21 -22.38
C ARG A 85 1.26 9.82 -23.80
N MET A 86 2.24 8.94 -23.93
CA MET A 86 2.68 8.41 -25.21
C MET A 86 1.72 7.41 -25.83
N ASN A 87 0.94 6.71 -24.98
CA ASN A 87 0.02 5.64 -25.36
C ASN A 87 -1.39 5.91 -24.84
N GLN A 88 -2.08 6.91 -25.38
CA GLN A 88 -3.42 7.31 -24.91
C GLN A 88 -4.50 6.22 -25.08
N HIS A 89 -4.27 5.23 -25.95
CA HIS A 89 -5.16 4.07 -26.11
C HIS A 89 -5.36 3.23 -24.83
N PHE A 90 -4.48 3.36 -23.81
CA PHE A 90 -4.67 2.66 -22.54
C PHE A 90 -5.93 3.07 -21.76
N LEU A 91 -6.52 4.22 -22.09
CA LEU A 91 -7.72 4.74 -21.43
C LEU A 91 -8.99 4.56 -22.26
N GLU A 92 -8.91 3.91 -23.43
CA GLU A 92 -10.02 3.75 -24.36
C GLU A 92 -10.48 2.28 -24.46
N GLY A 93 -11.77 2.07 -24.66
CA GLY A 93 -12.37 0.77 -24.95
C GLY A 93 -12.07 -0.33 -23.91
N ASP A 94 -11.73 -1.52 -24.37
CA ASP A 94 -11.45 -2.70 -23.52
C ASP A 94 -10.18 -2.56 -22.66
N CYS A 95 -9.30 -1.60 -22.99
CA CYS A 95 -8.10 -1.33 -22.21
C CYS A 95 -8.41 -0.75 -20.82
N ILE A 96 -9.58 -0.13 -20.62
CA ILE A 96 -9.98 0.41 -19.31
C ILE A 96 -10.15 -0.70 -18.26
N ILE A 97 -10.59 -1.88 -18.66
CA ILE A 97 -10.72 -3.06 -17.75
C ILE A 97 -9.34 -3.52 -17.31
N THR A 98 -8.39 -3.54 -18.24
CA THR A 98 -6.99 -3.89 -17.93
C THR A 98 -6.36 -2.87 -17.01
N TYR A 99 -6.62 -1.59 -17.23
CA TYR A 99 -6.18 -0.50 -16.38
C TYR A 99 -6.70 -0.64 -14.93
N GLU A 100 -8.00 -0.93 -14.76
CA GLU A 100 -8.58 -1.16 -13.43
C GLU A 100 -8.00 -2.39 -12.74
N LYS A 101 -7.74 -3.46 -13.47
CA LYS A 101 -7.07 -4.67 -12.94
C LYS A 101 -5.66 -4.35 -12.46
N LEU A 102 -4.86 -3.63 -13.25
CA LEU A 102 -3.51 -3.22 -12.89
C LEU A 102 -3.52 -2.32 -11.64
N MET A 103 -4.41 -1.34 -11.58
CA MET A 103 -4.57 -0.48 -10.40
C MET A 103 -4.87 -1.30 -9.13
N ASN A 104 -5.76 -2.28 -9.23
CA ASN A 104 -6.09 -3.17 -8.10
C ASN A 104 -4.90 -4.05 -7.70
N ILE A 105 -4.07 -4.51 -8.64
CA ILE A 105 -2.86 -5.31 -8.36
C ILE A 105 -1.82 -4.45 -7.65
N PHE A 106 -1.53 -3.26 -8.17
CA PHE A 106 -0.61 -2.34 -7.52
C PHE A 106 -1.06 -1.96 -6.11
N ASP A 107 -2.35 -1.71 -5.93
CA ASP A 107 -2.92 -1.44 -4.62
C ASP A 107 -2.78 -2.63 -3.66
N ALA A 108 -2.98 -3.87 -4.13
CA ALA A 108 -2.81 -5.07 -3.31
C ALA A 108 -1.34 -5.29 -2.91
N ILE A 109 -0.39 -5.03 -3.81
CA ILE A 109 1.05 -5.13 -3.55
C ILE A 109 1.46 -4.08 -2.52
N GLY A 110 1.07 -2.83 -2.71
CA GLY A 110 1.37 -1.75 -1.78
C GLY A 110 0.78 -1.99 -0.39
N LEU A 111 -0.49 -2.42 -0.32
CA LEU A 111 -1.14 -2.80 0.93
C LEU A 111 -0.35 -3.87 1.68
N ALA A 112 0.07 -4.94 0.99
CA ALA A 112 0.81 -6.05 1.58
C ALA A 112 2.18 -5.60 2.09
N ALA A 113 2.94 -4.91 1.24
CA ALA A 113 4.27 -4.42 1.58
C ALA A 113 4.23 -3.52 2.82
N PHE A 114 3.36 -2.51 2.82
CA PHE A 114 3.29 -1.56 3.92
C PHE A 114 2.61 -2.11 5.18
N THR A 115 1.81 -3.16 5.08
CA THR A 115 1.33 -3.87 6.27
C THR A 115 2.49 -4.52 7.03
N VAL A 116 3.35 -5.26 6.34
CA VAL A 116 4.45 -5.98 7.00
C VAL A 116 5.57 -5.03 7.43
N THR A 117 5.96 -4.06 6.59
CA THR A 117 7.00 -3.08 6.97
C THR A 117 6.53 -2.12 8.06
N GLY A 118 5.23 -1.83 8.11
CA GLY A 118 4.64 -1.03 9.19
C GLY A 118 4.71 -1.73 10.55
N ILE A 119 4.48 -3.04 10.61
CA ILE A 119 4.64 -3.84 11.82
C ILE A 119 6.13 -3.91 12.20
N ASP A 120 7.00 -4.21 11.24
CA ASP A 120 8.44 -4.32 11.49
C ASP A 120 9.01 -3.01 12.04
N THR A 121 8.60 -1.87 11.50
CA THR A 121 8.97 -0.54 12.03
C THR A 121 8.50 -0.34 13.47
N ALA A 122 7.29 -0.78 13.83
CA ALA A 122 6.78 -0.70 15.19
C ALA A 122 7.62 -1.59 16.15
N VAL A 123 8.01 -2.78 15.69
CA VAL A 123 8.88 -3.67 16.45
C VAL A 123 10.27 -3.05 16.66
N MET A 124 10.87 -2.48 15.60
CA MET A 124 12.15 -1.77 15.67
C MET A 124 12.10 -0.55 16.60
N ALA A 125 10.95 0.12 16.68
CA ALA A 125 10.71 1.23 17.60
C ALA A 125 10.49 0.80 19.06
N GLY A 126 10.61 -0.50 19.38
CA GLY A 126 10.50 -1.04 20.74
C GLY A 126 9.10 -1.50 21.14
N TYR A 127 8.13 -1.50 20.22
CA TYR A 127 6.74 -1.89 20.49
C TYR A 127 6.42 -3.36 20.15
N GLY A 128 7.44 -4.21 19.96
CA GLY A 128 7.27 -5.62 19.58
C GLY A 128 6.41 -6.43 20.54
N ASN A 129 6.44 -6.13 21.84
CA ASN A 129 5.61 -6.80 22.85
C ASN A 129 4.13 -6.36 22.82
N TYR A 130 3.80 -5.31 22.10
CA TYR A 130 2.45 -4.77 21.97
C TYR A 130 1.82 -5.24 20.65
N HIS A 131 1.51 -6.54 20.54
CA HIS A 131 1.01 -7.15 19.31
C HIS A 131 -0.15 -6.40 18.67
N PHE A 132 -1.13 -5.96 19.46
CA PHE A 132 -2.26 -5.19 18.95
C PHE A 132 -1.82 -3.86 18.33
N LEU A 133 -0.95 -3.12 19.01
CA LEU A 133 -0.42 -1.84 18.50
C LEU A 133 0.38 -2.04 17.21
N SER A 134 1.27 -3.03 17.19
CA SER A 134 2.10 -3.32 16.02
C SER A 134 1.24 -3.69 14.80
N VAL A 135 0.25 -4.59 14.98
CA VAL A 135 -0.69 -4.96 13.91
C VAL A 135 -1.52 -3.75 13.47
N PHE A 136 -2.03 -2.95 14.41
CA PHE A 136 -2.78 -1.73 14.10
C PHE A 136 -1.95 -0.75 13.26
N LEU A 137 -0.69 -0.51 13.64
CA LEU A 137 0.22 0.38 12.90
C LEU A 137 0.55 -0.17 11.52
N GLY A 138 0.74 -1.48 11.37
CA GLY A 138 0.92 -2.11 10.07
C GLY A 138 -0.30 -1.95 9.17
N VAL A 139 -1.50 -2.24 9.70
CA VAL A 139 -2.76 -2.06 8.96
C VAL A 139 -2.94 -0.59 8.58
N LEU A 140 -2.69 0.34 9.50
CA LEU A 140 -2.77 1.78 9.24
C LEU A 140 -1.79 2.20 8.14
N THR A 141 -0.55 1.69 8.18
CA THR A 141 0.46 2.00 7.17
C THR A 141 0.04 1.49 5.80
N GLY A 142 -0.42 0.24 5.73
CA GLY A 142 -0.86 -0.38 4.48
C GLY A 142 -2.12 0.26 3.90
N VAL A 143 -3.12 0.56 4.73
CA VAL A 143 -4.40 1.13 4.30
C VAL A 143 -4.30 2.64 4.10
N GLY A 144 -3.46 3.32 4.90
CA GLY A 144 -3.43 4.78 5.01
C GLY A 144 -3.13 5.50 3.69
N GLY A 145 -2.16 4.99 2.91
CA GLY A 145 -1.84 5.56 1.60
C GLY A 145 -3.03 5.52 0.64
N GLY A 146 -3.69 4.37 0.52
CA GLY A 146 -4.89 4.21 -0.30
C GLY A 146 -6.07 5.05 0.20
N LEU A 147 -6.23 5.20 1.51
CA LEU A 147 -7.26 6.05 2.12
C LEU A 147 -7.04 7.52 1.75
N LEU A 148 -5.82 8.04 1.90
CA LEU A 148 -5.47 9.41 1.49
C LEU A 148 -5.72 9.63 0.01
N ARG A 149 -5.27 8.71 -0.85
CA ARG A 149 -5.52 8.73 -2.29
C ARG A 149 -7.00 8.90 -2.60
N ASP A 150 -7.84 8.04 -2.04
CA ASP A 150 -9.27 8.01 -2.36
C ASP A 150 -9.98 9.29 -1.87
N ILE A 151 -9.64 9.79 -0.67
CA ILE A 151 -10.17 11.05 -0.13
C ILE A 151 -9.75 12.23 -1.02
N MET A 152 -8.46 12.33 -1.38
CA MET A 152 -7.96 13.42 -2.24
C MET A 152 -8.56 13.36 -3.65
N ALA A 153 -8.82 12.16 -4.17
CA ALA A 153 -9.50 11.93 -5.44
C ALA A 153 -11.04 12.09 -5.36
N ARG A 154 -11.59 12.48 -4.21
CA ARG A 154 -13.04 12.61 -3.95
C ARG A 154 -13.82 11.33 -4.28
N GLN A 155 -13.22 10.19 -4.02
CA GLN A 155 -13.85 8.88 -4.19
C GLN A 155 -14.18 8.26 -2.84
N THR A 156 -15.18 7.38 -2.81
CA THR A 156 -15.44 6.59 -1.61
C THR A 156 -14.25 5.65 -1.39
N PRO A 157 -13.56 5.74 -0.24
CA PRO A 157 -12.38 4.93 0.03
C PRO A 157 -12.63 3.42 -0.11
N TYR A 158 -11.67 2.71 -0.69
CA TYR A 158 -11.75 1.26 -0.90
C TYR A 158 -11.98 0.48 0.39
N ILE A 159 -11.42 0.95 1.51
CA ILE A 159 -11.65 0.37 2.83
C ILE A 159 -13.13 0.32 3.22
N LEU A 160 -13.93 1.28 2.75
CA LEU A 160 -15.37 1.37 3.03
C LEU A 160 -16.22 0.66 1.98
N LYS A 161 -15.71 0.54 0.74
CA LYS A 161 -16.47 0.03 -0.41
C LYS A 161 -16.13 -1.43 -0.74
N LYS A 162 -14.87 -1.81 -0.65
CA LYS A 162 -14.36 -3.16 -0.93
C LYS A 162 -14.09 -3.89 0.38
N HIS A 163 -15.04 -4.67 0.82
CA HIS A 163 -15.19 -5.21 2.17
C HIS A 163 -14.04 -6.08 2.69
N VAL A 164 -13.22 -6.68 1.82
CA VAL A 164 -12.09 -7.56 2.23
C VAL A 164 -10.75 -6.81 2.17
N TYR A 165 -10.77 -5.47 1.99
CA TYR A 165 -9.55 -4.67 1.87
C TYR A 165 -8.74 -4.65 3.17
N ALA A 166 -9.32 -4.09 4.23
CA ALA A 166 -8.68 -4.04 5.54
C ALA A 166 -8.57 -5.42 6.20
N CYS A 167 -9.53 -6.32 5.95
CA CYS A 167 -9.49 -7.69 6.49
C CYS A 167 -8.27 -8.47 5.97
N ALA A 168 -7.87 -8.26 4.72
CA ALA A 168 -6.65 -8.89 4.18
C ALA A 168 -5.40 -8.39 4.90
N SER A 169 -5.29 -7.08 5.12
CA SER A 169 -4.19 -6.46 5.86
C SER A 169 -4.17 -6.93 7.33
N ILE A 170 -5.33 -7.01 7.99
CA ILE A 170 -5.45 -7.52 9.37
C ILE A 170 -4.99 -8.99 9.42
N ALA A 171 -5.47 -9.84 8.52
CA ALA A 171 -5.10 -11.26 8.49
C ALA A 171 -3.58 -11.44 8.28
N GLY A 172 -3.01 -10.72 7.30
CA GLY A 172 -1.56 -10.76 7.08
C GLY A 172 -0.76 -10.17 8.23
N GLY A 173 -1.25 -9.09 8.85
CA GLY A 173 -0.62 -8.47 10.01
C GLY A 173 -0.59 -9.39 11.23
N ILE A 174 -1.70 -10.09 11.52
CA ILE A 174 -1.78 -11.10 12.59
C ILE A 174 -0.82 -12.26 12.28
N CYS A 175 -0.82 -12.75 11.04
CA CYS A 175 0.11 -13.80 10.60
C CYS A 175 1.56 -13.39 10.83
N TYR A 176 1.95 -12.18 10.43
CA TYR A 176 3.31 -11.68 10.61
C TYR A 176 3.66 -11.55 12.10
N SER A 177 2.78 -10.96 12.91
CA SER A 177 3.00 -10.85 14.37
C SER A 177 3.16 -12.20 15.05
N PHE A 178 2.40 -13.22 14.61
CA PHE A 178 2.54 -14.59 15.10
C PHE A 178 3.86 -15.23 14.67
N LEU A 179 4.26 -15.06 13.42
CA LEU A 179 5.53 -15.60 12.90
C LEU A 179 6.74 -14.95 13.59
N LEU A 180 6.68 -13.66 13.93
CA LEU A 180 7.72 -12.98 14.71
C LEU A 180 7.90 -13.55 16.12
N SER A 181 6.84 -14.12 16.70
CA SER A 181 6.89 -14.78 18.01
C SER A 181 7.40 -16.23 17.92
N SER A 182 7.59 -16.75 16.71
CA SER A 182 8.05 -18.10 16.41
C SER A 182 9.53 -18.08 16.00
N PRO A 183 10.27 -19.21 16.05
CA PRO A 183 11.68 -19.26 15.65
C PRO A 183 11.88 -19.21 14.11
N VAL A 184 11.07 -18.40 13.44
CA VAL A 184 11.13 -18.22 11.97
C VAL A 184 11.99 -17.02 11.66
N ASN A 185 12.78 -17.12 10.58
CA ASN A 185 13.58 -15.99 10.09
C ASN A 185 12.64 -14.83 9.72
N ASN A 186 13.00 -13.60 10.14
CA ASN A 186 12.21 -12.39 9.91
C ASN A 186 11.90 -12.18 8.42
N ASP A 187 12.87 -12.41 7.54
CA ASP A 187 12.70 -12.23 6.09
C ASP A 187 11.63 -13.18 5.52
N ILE A 188 11.62 -14.44 5.98
CA ILE A 188 10.62 -15.43 5.58
C ILE A 188 9.24 -15.02 6.13
N ALA A 189 9.18 -14.57 7.37
CA ALA A 189 7.93 -14.09 7.98
C ALA A 189 7.35 -12.89 7.21
N MET A 190 8.18 -11.93 6.80
CA MET A 190 7.76 -10.78 5.98
C MET A 190 7.20 -11.22 4.63
N ILE A 191 7.94 -12.07 3.89
CA ILE A 191 7.54 -12.50 2.55
C ILE A 191 6.26 -13.33 2.60
N THR A 192 6.16 -14.29 3.53
CA THR A 192 4.96 -15.15 3.63
C THR A 192 3.72 -14.35 4.02
N SER A 193 3.84 -13.41 4.95
CA SER A 193 2.73 -12.58 5.37
C SER A 193 2.31 -11.60 4.27
N ALA A 194 3.24 -10.99 3.55
CA ALA A 194 2.94 -10.15 2.40
C ALA A 194 2.25 -10.95 1.29
N ALA A 195 2.74 -12.16 0.99
CA ALA A 195 2.11 -13.04 0.01
C ALA A 195 0.69 -13.42 0.41
N LEU A 196 0.43 -13.65 1.70
CA LEU A 196 -0.91 -13.92 2.23
C LEU A 196 -1.86 -12.73 1.98
N VAL A 197 -1.43 -11.50 2.26
CA VAL A 197 -2.24 -10.30 1.99
C VAL A 197 -2.57 -10.20 0.50
N ILE A 198 -1.57 -10.35 -0.38
CA ILE A 198 -1.77 -10.30 -1.83
C ILE A 198 -2.75 -11.39 -2.27
N ALA A 199 -2.57 -12.62 -1.81
CA ALA A 199 -3.42 -13.74 -2.17
C ALA A 199 -4.88 -13.48 -1.77
N ILE A 200 -5.14 -13.07 -0.53
CA ILE A 200 -6.49 -12.74 -0.06
C ILE A 200 -7.10 -11.61 -0.92
N ARG A 201 -6.32 -10.57 -1.22
CA ARG A 201 -6.79 -9.44 -2.04
C ARG A 201 -7.15 -9.85 -3.47
N LEU A 202 -6.30 -10.61 -4.12
CA LEU A 202 -6.54 -11.07 -5.49
C LEU A 202 -7.74 -12.03 -5.55
N LEU A 203 -7.84 -12.98 -4.61
CA LEU A 203 -8.97 -13.89 -4.51
C LEU A 203 -10.27 -13.12 -4.21
N ALA A 204 -10.26 -12.20 -3.26
CA ALA A 204 -11.42 -11.38 -2.92
C ALA A 204 -11.90 -10.53 -4.10
N THR A 205 -10.97 -10.02 -4.91
CA THR A 205 -11.31 -9.27 -6.12
C THR A 205 -11.83 -10.18 -7.22
N HIS A 206 -11.24 -11.36 -7.40
CA HIS A 206 -11.65 -12.34 -8.43
C HIS A 206 -13.04 -12.92 -8.14
N TYR A 207 -13.30 -13.31 -6.89
CA TYR A 207 -14.57 -13.91 -6.47
C TYR A 207 -15.60 -12.89 -5.96
N CYS A 208 -15.32 -11.60 -6.07
CA CYS A 208 -16.22 -10.52 -5.62
C CYS A 208 -16.70 -10.72 -4.16
N TRP A 209 -15.81 -11.10 -3.24
CA TRP A 209 -16.18 -11.31 -1.84
C TRP A 209 -16.66 -10.02 -1.20
N ASN A 210 -17.84 -10.08 -0.59
CA ASN A 210 -18.47 -8.96 0.09
C ASN A 210 -18.86 -9.36 1.51
N LEU A 211 -18.67 -8.46 2.47
CA LEU A 211 -19.20 -8.61 3.82
C LEU A 211 -20.72 -8.31 3.81
N PRO A 212 -21.48 -8.91 4.74
CA PRO A 212 -22.92 -8.66 4.84
C PRO A 212 -23.22 -7.19 5.09
N ARG A 213 -24.24 -6.67 4.40
CA ARG A 213 -24.75 -5.30 4.61
C ARG A 213 -25.95 -5.34 5.57
N ALA A 214 -26.10 -4.29 6.38
CA ALA A 214 -27.23 -4.17 7.29
C ALA A 214 -28.59 -4.08 6.57
N LEU A 215 -28.61 -3.46 5.39
CA LEU A 215 -29.81 -3.38 4.56
C LEU A 215 -29.63 -4.26 3.33
N LYS A 216 -30.61 -5.14 3.05
CA LYS A 216 -30.70 -5.84 1.76
C LYS A 216 -31.01 -4.82 0.69
N GLN A 217 -30.21 -4.78 -0.38
CA GLN A 217 -30.62 -4.07 -1.59
C GLN A 217 -31.83 -4.83 -2.18
N SER A 218 -32.98 -4.17 -2.23
CA SER A 218 -34.16 -4.61 -2.97
C SER A 218 -33.92 -4.57 -4.46
#